data_9e1464f29a2e8b328c253f27fa41c201
#
_entry.id   9e1464f29a2e8b328c253f27fa41c201
#
_cell.length_a   1.000
_cell.length_b   1.000
_cell.length_c   1.000
_cell.angle_alpha   90.00
_cell.angle_beta   90.00
_cell.angle_gamma   90.00
#
_symmetry.space_group_name_H-M   'P 1'
#
loop_
_entity.id
_entity.type
_entity.pdbx_description
1 polymer ?
#
loop_
_entity_poly.entity_id
_entity_poly.type
_entity_poly.pdbx_seq_one_letter_code
_entity_poly.pdbx_strand_id
1 'polypeptide(L)'
;MGVSCPNETKCLFKVLPSGQMLRQNIYAEFEEIAFSEGAFRYCFKGKIKDNDGDLVTTNDFGSGQCVVKVYKNRGYTQDYYIDFVGSQYAHQEALLFNQIIKIPNKINFIIPYAGSVDILAGFKLFGLFKVSTSDESKKYLSPNMKVSIETYLGDDYIKFSSNTGFENPSFNAYIPAFSHFTWIHSKGRRVVMDVQGVFRNNRYYLTDPACQSLELKFGNSDLGAMGLIKFLLCHRHNNICQNWKWIPKQFEGLLKAYNATSIKRTCFSFENRKNIQKYTPAYINLLKLINFD
;
A
#
# COMPACT_ATOMS: atom_id res chain seq x y z
N MET A 1 25.68 40.00 6.51
CA MET A 1 25.49 38.85 7.39
C MET A 1 24.15 38.27 7.02
N GLY A 2 24.17 37.21 6.24
CA GLY A 2 22.94 36.52 5.83
C GLY A 2 22.46 35.65 6.98
N VAL A 3 21.23 35.94 7.46
CA VAL A 3 20.53 35.07 8.38
C VAL A 3 20.03 33.90 7.54
N SER A 4 20.64 32.75 7.67
CA SER A 4 20.08 31.51 7.14
C SER A 4 18.80 31.21 7.91
N CYS A 5 17.62 31.32 7.26
CA CYS A 5 16.39 30.77 7.81
C CYS A 5 16.58 29.25 7.98
N PRO A 6 16.29 28.69 9.15
CA PRO A 6 16.28 27.24 9.30
C PRO A 6 15.16 26.67 8.44
N ASN A 7 15.52 25.90 7.44
CA ASN A 7 14.63 25.27 6.45
C ASN A 7 13.89 24.04 7.00
N GLU A 8 13.62 23.97 8.29
CA GLU A 8 13.02 22.78 8.88
C GLU A 8 11.88 23.13 9.84
N THR A 9 10.74 23.54 9.28
CA THR A 9 9.53 23.53 10.07
C THR A 9 9.03 22.10 10.13
N LYS A 10 9.16 21.47 11.29
CA LYS A 10 8.76 20.06 11.49
C LYS A 10 7.34 20.02 12.02
N CYS A 11 6.49 19.24 11.38
CA CYS A 11 5.14 18.97 11.87
C CYS A 11 5.17 17.81 12.87
N LEU A 12 4.53 17.98 14.03
CA LEU A 12 4.44 16.97 15.07
C LEU A 12 3.13 16.19 14.92
N PHE A 13 3.21 14.87 14.97
CA PHE A 13 2.03 14.00 14.85
C PHE A 13 1.94 13.05 16.04
N LYS A 14 0.74 12.91 16.56
CA LYS A 14 0.44 11.83 17.49
C LYS A 14 0.22 10.54 16.73
N VAL A 15 1.03 9.53 17.01
CA VAL A 15 0.86 8.19 16.47
C VAL A 15 -0.24 7.50 17.27
N LEU A 16 -1.32 7.14 16.58
CA LEU A 16 -2.36 6.30 17.16
C LEU A 16 -2.22 4.90 16.55
N PRO A 17 -1.89 3.87 17.34
CA PRO A 17 -1.88 2.51 16.84
C PRO A 17 -3.32 2.08 16.53
N SER A 18 -3.52 1.47 15.37
CA SER A 18 -4.78 0.83 15.05
C SER A 18 -4.93 -0.46 15.85
N GLY A 19 -5.54 -0.36 17.03
CA GLY A 19 -5.91 -1.50 17.88
C GLY A 19 -4.89 -1.93 18.94
N GLN A 20 -3.67 -1.43 18.96
CA GLN A 20 -2.75 -1.57 20.08
C GLN A 20 -2.22 -0.21 20.47
N MET A 21 -2.34 0.15 21.75
CA MET A 21 -1.75 1.37 22.28
C MET A 21 -0.22 1.26 22.21
N LEU A 22 0.41 1.95 21.26
CA LEU A 22 1.78 2.37 21.47
C LEU A 22 1.78 3.20 22.76
N ARG A 23 2.82 3.03 23.58
CA ARG A 23 2.98 3.76 24.84
C ARG A 23 2.62 5.22 24.62
N GLN A 24 1.81 5.80 25.48
CA GLN A 24 1.06 7.05 25.36
C GLN A 24 1.86 8.32 25.01
N ASN A 25 3.16 8.23 24.73
CA ASN A 25 4.07 9.36 24.66
C ASN A 25 5.01 9.34 23.45
N ILE A 26 4.55 8.79 22.32
CA ILE A 26 5.36 8.75 21.10
C ILE A 26 4.65 9.53 19.98
N TYR A 27 5.41 10.28 19.19
CA TYR A 27 4.91 11.00 18.04
C TYR A 27 5.85 10.84 16.83
N ALA A 28 5.34 11.08 15.64
CA ALA A 28 6.16 11.20 14.45
C ALA A 28 6.41 12.68 14.16
N GLU A 29 7.67 13.08 14.11
CA GLU A 29 8.09 14.36 13.57
C GLU A 29 8.51 14.16 12.11
N PHE A 30 8.02 14.95 11.16
CA PHE A 30 8.33 14.75 9.76
C PHE A 30 8.56 16.06 8.98
N GLU A 31 9.23 15.93 7.85
CA GLU A 31 9.53 17.02 6.93
C GLU A 31 8.24 17.55 6.29
N GLU A 32 8.20 18.86 6.01
CA GLU A 32 7.03 19.47 5.35
C GLU A 32 7.01 19.21 3.83
N ILE A 33 8.13 18.83 3.24
CA ILE A 33 8.26 18.55 1.81
C ILE A 33 8.19 17.05 1.60
N ALA A 34 7.29 16.62 0.73
CA ALA A 34 7.22 15.22 0.35
C ALA A 34 8.47 14.82 -0.44
N PHE A 35 9.12 13.73 -0.04
CA PHE A 35 10.26 13.19 -0.77
C PHE A 35 9.84 12.27 -1.92
N SER A 36 8.59 11.80 -1.89
CA SER A 36 8.03 10.89 -2.89
C SER A 36 6.51 11.02 -2.94
N GLU A 37 5.93 10.58 -4.05
CA GLU A 37 4.49 10.52 -4.23
C GLU A 37 4.06 9.26 -4.98
N GLY A 38 2.91 8.70 -4.56
CA GLY A 38 2.21 7.66 -5.27
C GLY A 38 0.97 8.20 -6.00
N ALA A 39 0.15 7.31 -6.55
CA ALA A 39 -1.09 7.69 -7.23
C ALA A 39 -2.06 8.46 -6.31
N PHE A 40 -2.13 8.08 -5.03
CA PHE A 40 -3.12 8.60 -4.08
C PHE A 40 -2.52 9.40 -2.93
N ARG A 41 -1.22 9.28 -2.66
CA ARG A 41 -0.60 9.80 -1.43
C ARG A 41 0.71 10.50 -1.70
N TYR A 42 1.00 11.51 -0.86
CA TYR A 42 2.32 12.07 -0.64
C TYR A 42 3.02 11.33 0.49
N CYS A 43 4.33 11.16 0.39
CA CYS A 43 5.18 10.49 1.36
C CYS A 43 6.20 11.47 1.93
N PHE A 44 6.26 11.57 3.26
CA PHE A 44 7.13 12.49 3.98
C PHE A 44 8.10 11.68 4.86
N LYS A 45 9.39 12.01 4.83
CA LYS A 45 10.37 11.42 5.75
C LYS A 45 10.17 11.98 7.15
N GLY A 46 10.31 11.12 8.16
CA GLY A 46 10.15 11.51 9.54
C GLY A 46 10.93 10.64 10.51
N LYS A 47 10.79 10.98 11.81
CA LYS A 47 11.42 10.28 12.93
C LYS A 47 10.38 10.05 14.01
N ILE A 48 10.44 8.90 14.67
CA ILE A 48 9.62 8.61 15.83
C ILE A 48 10.37 9.14 17.07
N LYS A 49 9.69 9.95 17.84
CA LYS A 49 10.22 10.58 19.04
C LYS A 49 9.29 10.39 20.23
N ASP A 50 9.86 10.45 21.44
CA ASP A 50 9.10 10.54 22.69
C ASP A 50 8.80 12.00 23.07
N ASN A 51 8.16 12.19 24.22
CA ASN A 51 7.82 13.53 24.72
C ASN A 51 9.04 14.39 25.05
N ASP A 52 10.17 13.78 25.36
CA ASP A 52 11.42 14.47 25.66
C ASP A 52 12.17 14.87 24.36
N GLY A 53 11.67 14.40 23.22
CA GLY A 53 12.23 14.67 21.90
C GLY A 53 13.32 13.68 21.46
N ASP A 54 13.52 12.64 22.26
CA ASP A 54 14.51 11.61 21.95
C ASP A 54 14.00 10.63 20.88
N LEU A 55 14.94 10.14 20.07
CA LEU A 55 14.64 9.18 19.02
C LEU A 55 14.23 7.84 19.63
N VAL A 56 13.04 7.36 19.26
CA VAL A 56 12.52 6.08 19.73
C VAL A 56 12.77 5.00 18.70
N THR A 57 13.52 3.98 19.07
CA THR A 57 13.68 2.75 18.30
C THR A 57 12.79 1.66 18.89
N THR A 58 11.98 1.05 18.05
CA THR A 58 11.10 -0.08 18.41
C THR A 58 11.32 -1.23 17.44
N ASN A 59 10.74 -2.39 17.73
CA ASN A 59 10.78 -3.52 16.79
C ASN A 59 10.18 -3.15 15.42
N ASP A 60 9.21 -2.23 15.39
CA ASP A 60 8.53 -1.80 14.18
C ASP A 60 9.27 -0.65 13.48
N PHE A 61 10.02 0.18 14.23
CA PHE A 61 10.78 1.32 13.75
C PHE A 61 12.25 1.21 14.14
N GLY A 62 12.92 0.14 13.73
CA GLY A 62 14.25 -0.24 14.19
C GLY A 62 15.31 0.87 14.14
N SER A 63 15.24 1.79 13.16
CA SER A 63 16.12 2.98 13.06
C SER A 63 15.51 4.23 13.68
N GLY A 64 14.29 4.17 14.19
CA GLY A 64 13.51 5.35 14.58
C GLY A 64 13.07 6.23 13.40
N GLN A 65 13.41 5.86 12.16
CA GLN A 65 12.97 6.58 10.96
C GLN A 65 11.61 6.07 10.48
N CYS A 66 10.76 6.97 10.02
CA CYS A 66 9.43 6.64 9.52
C CYS A 66 9.09 7.37 8.21
N VAL A 67 8.04 6.90 7.57
CA VAL A 67 7.36 7.58 6.47
C VAL A 67 5.95 7.91 6.93
N VAL A 68 5.57 9.17 6.78
CA VAL A 68 4.20 9.64 6.97
C VAL A 68 3.55 9.79 5.61
N LYS A 69 2.39 9.15 5.41
CA LYS A 69 1.67 9.15 4.14
C LYS A 69 0.35 9.89 4.27
N VAL A 70 0.11 10.84 3.36
CA VAL A 70 -1.04 11.74 3.35
C VAL A 70 -1.76 11.64 2.02
N TYR A 71 -3.08 11.56 2.02
CA TYR A 71 -3.86 11.52 0.79
C TYR A 71 -3.81 12.85 0.03
N LYS A 72 -3.60 12.79 -1.28
CA LYS A 72 -3.52 13.93 -2.20
C LYS A 72 -4.82 14.71 -2.34
N ASN A 73 -5.96 14.04 -2.24
CA ASN A 73 -7.26 14.64 -2.48
C ASN A 73 -8.23 14.32 -1.34
N ARG A 74 -8.93 15.36 -0.84
CA ARG A 74 -9.95 15.22 0.18
C ARG A 74 -11.22 14.48 -0.30
N GLY A 75 -11.37 14.25 -1.60
CA GLY A 75 -12.49 13.50 -2.21
C GLY A 75 -12.34 11.99 -2.17
N TYR A 76 -11.14 11.46 -1.89
CA TYR A 76 -10.97 10.03 -1.60
C TYR A 76 -11.44 9.77 -0.17
N THR A 77 -12.09 8.64 0.05
CA THR A 77 -12.39 8.19 1.41
C THR A 77 -11.08 8.22 2.20
N GLN A 78 -10.94 9.19 3.09
CA GLN A 78 -9.79 9.37 3.97
C GLN A 78 -9.82 8.32 5.09
N ASP A 79 -10.26 7.13 4.76
CA ASP A 79 -10.32 6.04 5.70
C ASP A 79 -8.98 5.31 5.69
N TYR A 80 -8.03 5.86 6.46
CA TYR A 80 -6.75 5.22 6.74
C TYR A 80 -6.90 3.79 7.30
N TYR A 81 -8.05 3.46 7.87
CA TYR A 81 -8.38 2.12 8.33
C TYR A 81 -8.38 1.11 7.18
N ILE A 82 -8.77 1.54 5.99
CA ILE A 82 -8.76 0.71 4.78
C ILE A 82 -7.32 0.32 4.38
N ASP A 83 -6.38 1.27 4.48
CA ASP A 83 -4.95 0.98 4.22
C ASP A 83 -4.40 -0.05 5.21
N PHE A 84 -4.80 0.08 6.47
CA PHE A 84 -4.45 -0.88 7.51
C PHE A 84 -5.01 -2.27 7.20
N VAL A 85 -6.29 -2.37 6.83
CA VAL A 85 -6.95 -3.67 6.52
C VAL A 85 -6.26 -4.37 5.34
N GLY A 86 -5.90 -3.63 4.29
CA GLY A 86 -5.16 -4.18 3.15
C GLY A 86 -3.78 -4.70 3.53
N SER A 87 -3.02 -3.91 4.29
CA SER A 87 -1.69 -4.29 4.76
C SER A 87 -1.74 -5.47 5.74
N GLN A 88 -2.72 -5.50 6.63
CA GLN A 88 -2.93 -6.59 7.58
C GLN A 88 -3.28 -7.90 6.85
N TYR A 89 -4.17 -7.84 5.86
CA TYR A 89 -4.49 -8.99 5.03
C TYR A 89 -3.25 -9.53 4.30
N ALA A 90 -2.49 -8.66 3.63
CA ALA A 90 -1.28 -9.05 2.93
C ALA A 90 -0.22 -9.65 3.88
N HIS A 91 -0.10 -9.10 5.09
CA HIS A 91 0.80 -9.63 6.12
C HIS A 91 0.41 -11.04 6.56
N GLN A 92 -0.87 -11.27 6.86
CA GLN A 92 -1.36 -12.59 7.25
C GLN A 92 -1.16 -13.65 6.15
N GLU A 93 -1.47 -13.28 4.90
CA GLU A 93 -1.22 -14.15 3.74
C GLU A 93 0.27 -14.45 3.55
N ALA A 94 1.15 -13.48 3.81
CA ALA A 94 2.59 -13.66 3.71
C ALA A 94 3.13 -14.61 4.81
N LEU A 95 2.64 -14.50 6.03
CA LEU A 95 2.99 -15.45 7.10
C LEU A 95 2.61 -16.89 6.71
N LEU A 96 1.39 -17.07 6.20
CA LEU A 96 0.90 -18.37 5.76
C LEU A 96 1.68 -18.91 4.58
N PHE A 97 1.96 -18.07 3.57
CA PHE A 97 2.80 -18.42 2.43
C PHE A 97 4.19 -18.88 2.86
N ASN A 98 4.85 -18.13 3.73
CA ASN A 98 6.16 -18.48 4.26
C ASN A 98 6.19 -19.84 5.00
N GLN A 99 5.09 -20.16 5.68
CA GLN A 99 4.95 -21.42 6.41
C GLN A 99 4.71 -22.61 5.49
N ILE A 100 3.81 -22.47 4.52
CA ILE A 100 3.37 -23.56 3.64
C ILE A 100 4.42 -23.83 2.56
N ILE A 101 4.92 -22.80 1.90
CA ILE A 101 5.83 -22.94 0.76
C ILE A 101 7.28 -23.13 1.20
N LYS A 102 7.59 -22.81 2.46
CA LYS A 102 8.92 -22.98 3.07
C LYS A 102 10.05 -22.33 2.26
N ILE A 103 9.77 -21.16 1.69
CA ILE A 103 10.74 -20.40 0.92
C ILE A 103 11.90 -19.91 1.80
N PRO A 104 13.15 -19.88 1.28
CA PRO A 104 14.28 -19.32 2.02
C PRO A 104 14.14 -17.81 2.24
N ASN A 105 13.60 -17.10 1.26
CA ASN A 105 13.46 -15.64 1.29
C ASN A 105 12.08 -15.27 1.82
N LYS A 106 11.98 -14.95 3.11
CA LYS A 106 10.72 -14.66 3.77
C LYS A 106 10.08 -13.37 3.26
N ILE A 107 8.77 -13.38 3.06
CA ILE A 107 7.97 -12.22 2.72
C ILE A 107 7.34 -11.66 4.00
N ASN A 108 7.50 -10.36 4.20
CA ASN A 108 6.92 -9.65 5.33
C ASN A 108 6.31 -8.32 4.87
N PHE A 109 5.02 -8.10 5.13
CA PHE A 109 4.37 -6.82 4.89
C PHE A 109 4.35 -5.99 6.17
N ILE A 110 4.73 -4.72 6.01
CA ILE A 110 4.64 -3.72 7.06
C ILE A 110 3.18 -3.33 7.22
N ILE A 111 2.72 -3.33 8.46
CA ILE A 111 1.40 -2.83 8.84
C ILE A 111 1.57 -1.38 9.28
N PRO A 112 0.96 -0.40 8.60
CA PRO A 112 1.08 0.99 8.97
C PRO A 112 0.36 1.28 10.29
N TYR A 113 0.82 2.31 10.98
CA TYR A 113 0.11 2.90 12.10
C TYR A 113 -0.78 4.04 11.63
N ALA A 114 -1.91 4.22 12.30
CA ALA A 114 -2.76 5.38 12.09
C ALA A 114 -2.29 6.55 12.96
N GLY A 115 -2.29 7.73 12.38
CA GLY A 115 -1.97 8.96 13.08
C GLY A 115 -2.91 10.10 12.69
N SER A 116 -2.77 11.21 13.39
CA SER A 116 -3.41 12.46 13.01
C SER A 116 -2.45 13.62 13.21
N VAL A 117 -2.52 14.60 12.30
CA VAL A 117 -1.76 15.83 12.41
C VAL A 117 -2.17 16.55 13.69
N ASP A 118 -1.20 16.91 14.55
CA ASP A 118 -1.48 17.64 15.78
C ASP A 118 -2.00 19.05 15.44
N ILE A 119 -3.02 19.48 16.17
CA ILE A 119 -3.57 20.84 16.06
C ILE A 119 -2.51 21.90 16.35
N LEU A 120 -1.58 21.60 17.24
CA LEU A 120 -0.56 22.54 17.71
C LEU A 120 0.73 22.52 16.90
N ALA A 121 0.93 21.48 16.08
CA ALA A 121 2.14 21.30 15.31
C ALA A 121 2.09 22.12 14.02
N GLY A 122 3.02 22.98 13.81
CA GLY A 122 3.23 23.69 12.55
C GLY A 122 2.48 25.01 12.37
N PHE A 123 1.53 25.35 13.23
CA PHE A 123 0.80 26.64 13.13
C PHE A 123 1.20 27.66 14.21
N LYS A 124 2.08 27.29 15.13
CA LYS A 124 2.40 28.10 16.30
C LYS A 124 3.32 29.28 16.04
N LEU A 125 4.05 29.33 14.96
CA LEU A 125 5.07 30.38 14.84
C LEU A 125 4.68 31.57 13.96
N PHE A 126 3.74 31.44 13.04
CA PHE A 126 3.47 32.52 12.09
C PHE A 126 2.00 32.63 11.69
N GLY A 127 1.13 32.88 12.66
CA GLY A 127 -0.25 33.32 12.37
C GLY A 127 -0.39 34.60 11.56
N LEU A 128 0.75 35.22 11.15
CA LEU A 128 0.77 36.49 10.42
C LEU A 128 1.41 36.44 9.03
N PHE A 129 2.09 35.35 8.66
CA PHE A 129 2.70 35.28 7.33
C PHE A 129 2.31 33.95 6.66
N LYS A 130 1.34 34.01 5.73
CA LYS A 130 1.21 33.01 4.70
C LYS A 130 2.48 33.04 3.86
N VAL A 131 3.46 32.19 4.18
CA VAL A 131 4.54 31.89 3.25
C VAL A 131 3.89 31.11 2.12
N SER A 132 3.75 31.75 0.98
CA SER A 132 3.37 31.11 -0.27
C SER A 132 4.48 30.12 -0.62
N THR A 133 4.31 28.87 -0.25
CA THR A 133 5.21 27.82 -0.67
C THR A 133 4.72 27.29 -2.00
N SER A 134 5.59 27.28 -2.99
CA SER A 134 5.36 26.73 -4.33
C SER A 134 5.17 25.21 -4.35
N ASP A 135 5.33 24.55 -3.20
CA ASP A 135 5.22 23.10 -3.08
C ASP A 135 3.77 22.69 -2.86
N GLU A 136 3.21 21.97 -3.82
CA GLU A 136 1.84 21.48 -3.74
C GLU A 136 1.61 20.50 -2.58
N SER A 137 2.63 19.78 -2.12
CA SER A 137 2.51 18.82 -1.02
C SER A 137 2.07 19.46 0.30
N LYS A 138 2.49 20.71 0.56
CA LYS A 138 2.12 21.46 1.76
C LYS A 138 0.62 21.85 1.80
N LYS A 139 -0.03 21.99 0.65
CA LYS A 139 -1.46 22.33 0.56
C LYS A 139 -2.36 21.27 1.16
N TYR A 140 -1.86 20.04 1.31
CA TYR A 140 -2.64 18.90 1.77
C TYR A 140 -2.49 18.64 3.28
N LEU A 141 -1.58 19.32 3.96
CA LEU A 141 -1.40 19.20 5.40
C LEU A 141 -2.37 20.15 6.14
N SER A 142 -3.19 19.60 7.01
CA SER A 142 -4.09 20.36 7.86
C SER A 142 -4.21 19.70 9.25
N PRO A 143 -4.50 20.49 10.30
CA PRO A 143 -4.73 19.95 11.64
C PRO A 143 -5.80 18.87 11.64
N ASN A 144 -5.61 17.86 12.47
CA ASN A 144 -6.49 16.68 12.60
C ASN A 144 -6.59 15.79 11.36
N MET A 145 -5.82 16.08 10.30
CA MET A 145 -5.79 15.22 9.14
C MET A 145 -5.30 13.82 9.53
N LYS A 146 -6.00 12.80 9.03
CA LYS A 146 -5.60 11.42 9.26
C LYS A 146 -4.44 11.05 8.33
N VAL A 147 -3.47 10.33 8.86
CA VAL A 147 -2.27 9.90 8.17
C VAL A 147 -1.96 8.44 8.49
N SER A 148 -1.24 7.76 7.60
CA SER A 148 -0.63 6.48 7.91
C SER A 148 0.87 6.65 8.12
N ILE A 149 1.42 5.92 9.10
CA ILE A 149 2.83 6.02 9.51
C ILE A 149 3.42 4.62 9.47
N GLU A 150 4.55 4.46 8.80
CA GLU A 150 5.26 3.19 8.71
C GLU A 150 6.77 3.38 8.84
N THR A 151 7.51 2.32 9.07
CA THR A 151 8.97 2.38 9.10
C THR A 151 9.52 2.81 7.73
N TYR A 152 10.57 3.63 7.75
CA TYR A 152 11.31 3.98 6.54
C TYR A 152 12.16 2.80 6.07
N LEU A 153 11.88 2.31 4.88
CA LEU A 153 12.58 1.16 4.32
C LEU A 153 13.93 1.49 3.64
N GLY A 154 14.23 2.78 3.48
CA GLY A 154 15.45 3.24 2.82
C GLY A 154 15.23 3.62 1.36
N ASP A 155 16.33 4.01 0.69
CA ASP A 155 16.31 4.55 -0.68
C ASP A 155 16.41 3.45 -1.76
N ASP A 156 16.76 2.20 -1.39
CA ASP A 156 16.82 1.02 -2.27
C ASP A 156 15.43 0.37 -2.51
N TYR A 157 14.40 1.21 -2.55
CA TYR A 157 13.02 0.82 -2.75
C TYR A 157 12.76 0.31 -4.17
N ILE A 158 12.14 -0.86 -4.28
CA ILE A 158 11.93 -1.57 -5.53
C ILE A 158 10.44 -1.85 -5.71
N LYS A 159 9.94 -1.66 -6.93
CA LYS A 159 8.65 -2.16 -7.35
C LYS A 159 8.81 -3.54 -7.97
N PHE A 160 8.31 -4.56 -7.27
CA PHE A 160 8.38 -5.95 -7.71
C PHE A 160 7.23 -6.32 -8.65
N SER A 161 6.03 -5.80 -8.39
CA SER A 161 4.86 -5.98 -9.26
C SER A 161 3.99 -4.72 -9.24
N SER A 162 3.03 -4.63 -10.16
CA SER A 162 2.04 -3.55 -10.20
C SER A 162 0.62 -4.09 -10.20
N ASN A 163 -0.33 -3.24 -9.87
CA ASN A 163 -1.76 -3.54 -10.01
C ASN A 163 -2.25 -3.59 -11.47
N THR A 164 -1.38 -3.29 -12.43
CA THR A 164 -1.64 -3.36 -13.87
C THR A 164 -1.02 -4.60 -14.53
N GLY A 165 -0.37 -5.46 -13.72
CA GLY A 165 0.19 -6.73 -14.18
C GLY A 165 1.66 -6.70 -14.56
N PHE A 166 2.39 -5.62 -14.26
CA PHE A 166 3.84 -5.62 -14.37
C PHE A 166 4.43 -6.54 -13.28
N GLU A 167 5.34 -7.42 -13.68
CA GLU A 167 6.19 -8.21 -12.80
C GLU A 167 7.65 -7.91 -13.15
N ASN A 168 8.47 -7.59 -12.14
CA ASN A 168 9.88 -7.25 -12.35
C ASN A 168 10.69 -8.54 -12.63
N PRO A 169 11.24 -8.71 -13.84
CA PRO A 169 11.92 -9.95 -14.22
C PRO A 169 13.26 -10.17 -13.51
N SER A 170 13.83 -9.12 -12.94
CA SER A 170 15.11 -9.19 -12.21
C SER A 170 14.97 -9.78 -10.80
N PHE A 171 13.75 -9.93 -10.30
CA PHE A 171 13.48 -10.48 -8.98
C PHE A 171 12.77 -11.83 -9.11
N ASN A 172 13.15 -12.72 -8.19
CA ASN A 172 12.84 -14.13 -8.28
C ASN A 172 11.33 -14.44 -8.19
N ALA A 173 11.03 -15.68 -8.47
CA ALA A 173 9.72 -16.26 -8.61
C ALA A 173 8.79 -16.13 -7.37
N TYR A 174 9.29 -15.69 -6.19
CA TYR A 174 8.50 -15.73 -4.95
C TYR A 174 7.36 -14.72 -4.93
N ILE A 175 7.57 -13.49 -5.44
CA ILE A 175 6.54 -12.45 -5.42
C ILE A 175 5.36 -12.80 -6.34
N PRO A 176 5.57 -13.19 -7.63
CA PRO A 176 4.46 -13.66 -8.47
C PRO A 176 3.75 -14.88 -7.87
N ALA A 177 4.50 -15.84 -7.33
CA ALA A 177 3.90 -17.01 -6.67
C ALA A 177 3.10 -16.64 -5.42
N PHE A 178 3.55 -15.66 -4.64
CA PHE A 178 2.79 -15.13 -3.50
C PHE A 178 1.45 -14.53 -3.94
N SER A 179 1.42 -13.70 -4.97
CA SER A 179 0.16 -13.18 -5.52
C SER A 179 -0.77 -14.32 -5.94
N HIS A 180 -0.26 -15.33 -6.64
CA HIS A 180 -1.05 -16.51 -7.03
C HIS A 180 -1.55 -17.29 -5.81
N PHE A 181 -0.73 -17.48 -4.79
CA PHE A 181 -1.11 -18.12 -3.54
C PHE A 181 -2.31 -17.41 -2.88
N THR A 182 -2.27 -16.07 -2.78
CA THR A 182 -3.37 -15.32 -2.15
C THR A 182 -4.68 -15.47 -2.92
N TRP A 183 -4.60 -15.58 -4.25
CA TRP A 183 -5.77 -15.86 -5.09
C TRP A 183 -6.35 -17.25 -4.84
N ILE A 184 -5.51 -18.29 -4.79
CA ILE A 184 -5.96 -19.67 -4.49
C ILE A 184 -6.52 -19.75 -3.07
N HIS A 185 -5.76 -19.27 -2.08
CA HIS A 185 -6.15 -19.36 -0.68
C HIS A 185 -7.50 -18.69 -0.40
N SER A 186 -7.78 -17.58 -1.09
CA SER A 186 -9.08 -16.91 -1.03
C SER A 186 -10.17 -17.56 -1.90
N LYS A 187 -9.92 -18.74 -2.50
CA LYS A 187 -10.81 -19.37 -3.47
C LYS A 187 -11.19 -18.41 -4.62
N GLY A 188 -10.21 -17.70 -5.15
CA GLY A 188 -10.38 -16.74 -6.25
C GLY A 188 -11.04 -15.42 -5.86
N ARG A 189 -11.36 -15.19 -4.61
CA ARG A 189 -12.11 -13.99 -4.19
C ARG A 189 -11.24 -12.78 -3.93
N ARG A 190 -9.93 -12.97 -3.70
CA ARG A 190 -8.97 -11.90 -3.39
C ARG A 190 -7.61 -12.18 -4.01
N VAL A 191 -6.85 -11.13 -4.23
CA VAL A 191 -5.44 -11.23 -4.62
C VAL A 191 -4.66 -10.03 -4.11
N VAL A 192 -3.43 -10.27 -3.66
CA VAL A 192 -2.47 -9.21 -3.31
C VAL A 192 -1.60 -8.90 -4.52
N MET A 193 -1.61 -7.64 -4.93
CA MET A 193 -0.86 -7.11 -6.08
C MET A 193 -0.10 -5.84 -5.66
N ASP A 194 0.56 -5.20 -6.61
CA ASP A 194 1.32 -3.95 -6.40
C ASP A 194 2.37 -4.08 -5.29
N VAL A 195 3.09 -5.19 -5.32
CA VAL A 195 4.08 -5.53 -4.29
C VAL A 195 5.33 -4.69 -4.50
N GLN A 196 5.72 -3.96 -3.45
CA GLN A 196 6.84 -3.03 -3.48
C GLN A 196 7.50 -2.91 -2.10
N GLY A 197 8.76 -2.51 -2.06
CA GLY A 197 9.54 -2.40 -0.82
C GLY A 197 11.01 -2.67 -1.05
N VAL A 198 11.67 -3.35 -0.10
CA VAL A 198 13.10 -3.65 -0.18
C VAL A 198 13.36 -5.15 0.03
N PHE A 199 14.47 -5.63 -0.53
CA PHE A 199 14.96 -6.99 -0.30
C PHE A 199 16.31 -6.93 0.38
N ARG A 200 16.40 -7.40 1.63
CA ARG A 200 17.62 -7.38 2.46
C ARG A 200 17.72 -8.63 3.30
N ASN A 201 18.90 -9.15 3.49
CA ASN A 201 19.16 -10.29 4.38
C ASN A 201 18.21 -11.49 4.12
N ASN A 202 17.98 -11.82 2.86
CA ASN A 202 17.05 -12.86 2.43
C ASN A 202 15.61 -12.65 2.89
N ARG A 203 15.18 -11.39 3.07
CA ARG A 203 13.80 -11.04 3.44
C ARG A 203 13.28 -9.91 2.57
N TYR A 204 12.03 -10.02 2.19
CA TYR A 204 11.27 -8.95 1.58
C TYR A 204 10.56 -8.17 2.70
N TYR A 205 10.82 -6.87 2.78
CA TYR A 205 10.07 -5.93 3.60
C TYR A 205 9.22 -5.08 2.67
N LEU A 206 7.92 -5.34 2.69
CA LEU A 206 6.98 -4.84 1.70
C LEU A 206 5.97 -3.89 2.32
N THR A 207 5.49 -2.94 1.52
CA THR A 207 4.50 -1.95 1.94
C THR A 207 3.52 -1.65 0.81
N ASP A 208 2.44 -0.93 1.12
CA ASP A 208 1.45 -0.43 0.17
C ASP A 208 0.87 -1.48 -0.79
N PRO A 209 0.46 -2.67 -0.32
CA PRO A 209 -0.13 -3.65 -1.21
C PRO A 209 -1.45 -3.12 -1.80
N ALA A 210 -1.67 -3.36 -3.09
CA ALA A 210 -2.99 -3.22 -3.68
C ALA A 210 -3.71 -4.58 -3.60
N CYS A 211 -4.60 -4.71 -2.63
CA CYS A 211 -5.43 -5.89 -2.50
C CYS A 211 -6.69 -5.72 -3.36
N GLN A 212 -6.97 -6.71 -4.20
CA GLN A 212 -8.19 -6.76 -5.00
C GLN A 212 -9.17 -7.74 -4.38
N SER A 213 -10.45 -7.39 -4.32
CA SER A 213 -11.48 -8.28 -3.77
C SER A 213 -12.81 -8.15 -4.49
N LEU A 214 -13.58 -9.25 -4.56
CA LEU A 214 -14.94 -9.21 -5.13
C LEU A 214 -15.84 -8.21 -4.41
N GLU A 215 -15.63 -8.04 -3.11
CA GLU A 215 -16.44 -7.22 -2.22
C GLU A 215 -15.98 -5.75 -2.14
N LEU A 216 -14.93 -5.35 -2.87
CA LEU A 216 -14.36 -3.99 -2.83
C LEU A 216 -13.97 -3.54 -1.41
N LYS A 217 -13.35 -4.43 -0.61
CA LYS A 217 -13.05 -4.19 0.81
C LYS A 217 -11.78 -3.40 1.09
N PHE A 218 -10.90 -3.25 0.08
CA PHE A 218 -9.57 -2.69 0.27
C PHE A 218 -9.41 -1.26 -0.27
N GLY A 219 -10.49 -0.49 -0.29
CA GLY A 219 -10.46 0.94 -0.55
C GLY A 219 -10.28 1.33 -2.01
N ASN A 220 -9.62 2.46 -2.23
CA ASN A 220 -9.56 3.10 -3.55
C ASN A 220 -8.74 2.32 -4.58
N SER A 221 -7.76 1.53 -4.16
CA SER A 221 -6.94 0.69 -5.02
C SER A 221 -7.59 -0.64 -5.39
N ASP A 222 -8.70 -1.01 -4.72
CA ASP A 222 -9.45 -2.24 -4.98
C ASP A 222 -10.35 -2.05 -6.21
N LEU A 223 -10.04 -2.76 -7.28
CA LEU A 223 -10.75 -2.72 -8.54
C LEU A 223 -11.80 -3.86 -8.65
N GLY A 224 -12.07 -4.58 -7.57
CA GLY A 224 -13.05 -5.65 -7.58
C GLY A 224 -12.73 -6.77 -8.56
N ALA A 225 -13.77 -7.32 -9.18
CA ALA A 225 -13.63 -8.35 -10.21
C ALA A 225 -12.69 -7.95 -11.35
N MET A 226 -12.63 -6.66 -11.71
CA MET A 226 -11.72 -6.18 -12.74
C MET A 226 -10.25 -6.34 -12.32
N GLY A 227 -9.91 -6.07 -11.05
CA GLY A 227 -8.56 -6.28 -10.53
C GLY A 227 -8.17 -7.76 -10.55
N LEU A 228 -9.10 -8.64 -10.16
CA LEU A 228 -8.93 -10.08 -10.22
C LEU A 228 -8.73 -10.59 -11.66
N ILE A 229 -9.51 -10.10 -12.61
CA ILE A 229 -9.34 -10.42 -14.04
C ILE A 229 -7.98 -9.92 -14.54
N LYS A 230 -7.54 -8.73 -14.15
CA LYS A 230 -6.19 -8.22 -14.50
C LYS A 230 -5.11 -9.14 -14.00
N PHE A 231 -5.20 -9.60 -12.75
CA PHE A 231 -4.27 -10.59 -12.22
C PHE A 231 -4.22 -11.83 -13.11
N LEU A 232 -5.38 -12.43 -13.43
CA LEU A 232 -5.45 -13.64 -14.26
C LEU A 232 -4.88 -13.45 -15.67
N LEU A 233 -4.98 -12.24 -16.24
CA LEU A 233 -4.46 -11.94 -17.58
C LEU A 233 -2.94 -11.73 -17.62
N CYS A 234 -2.38 -11.27 -16.50
CA CYS A 234 -0.99 -10.80 -16.45
C CYS A 234 -0.06 -11.77 -15.74
N HIS A 235 -0.58 -12.57 -14.80
CA HIS A 235 0.23 -13.52 -14.06
C HIS A 235 0.84 -14.58 -14.98
N ARG A 236 2.12 -14.80 -14.81
CA ARG A 236 2.88 -15.86 -15.49
C ARG A 236 3.34 -16.89 -14.47
N HIS A 237 3.00 -18.14 -14.74
CA HIS A 237 3.48 -19.23 -13.91
C HIS A 237 5.00 -19.33 -13.94
N ASN A 238 5.56 -19.72 -12.81
CA ASN A 238 6.97 -19.99 -12.63
C ASN A 238 7.17 -21.36 -11.96
N ASN A 239 8.41 -21.74 -11.71
CA ASN A 239 8.76 -23.03 -11.11
C ASN A 239 8.11 -23.32 -9.75
N ILE A 240 7.63 -22.30 -9.03
CA ILE A 240 6.96 -22.45 -7.72
C ILE A 240 5.49 -22.75 -7.93
N CYS A 241 4.81 -22.01 -8.81
CA CYS A 241 3.35 -22.03 -8.94
C CYS A 241 2.82 -22.69 -10.22
N GLN A 242 3.68 -23.25 -11.09
CA GLN A 242 3.27 -23.81 -12.39
C GLN A 242 2.26 -24.96 -12.29
N ASN A 243 2.26 -25.68 -11.18
CA ASN A 243 1.34 -26.80 -10.94
C ASN A 243 0.17 -26.43 -10.04
N TRP A 244 0.05 -25.15 -9.68
CA TRP A 244 -1.04 -24.70 -8.84
C TRP A 244 -2.32 -24.53 -9.65
N LYS A 245 -3.43 -24.55 -8.95
CA LYS A 245 -4.75 -24.35 -9.53
C LYS A 245 -4.84 -23.05 -10.32
N TRP A 246 -5.39 -23.15 -11.54
CA TRP A 246 -5.52 -22.03 -12.46
C TRP A 246 -6.82 -22.12 -13.25
N ILE A 247 -7.11 -21.07 -14.01
CA ILE A 247 -8.25 -21.05 -14.91
C ILE A 247 -8.10 -22.08 -16.04
N PRO A 248 -9.17 -22.78 -16.44
CA PRO A 248 -9.14 -23.64 -17.61
C PRO A 248 -8.80 -22.88 -18.89
N LYS A 249 -7.99 -23.47 -19.77
CA LYS A 249 -7.50 -22.82 -21.01
C LYS A 249 -8.60 -22.25 -21.89
N GLN A 250 -9.78 -22.88 -21.93
CA GLN A 250 -10.93 -22.43 -22.71
C GLN A 250 -11.41 -21.01 -22.31
N PHE A 251 -11.11 -20.55 -21.11
CA PHE A 251 -11.49 -19.21 -20.63
C PHE A 251 -10.45 -18.13 -20.90
N GLU A 252 -9.23 -18.47 -21.33
CA GLU A 252 -8.21 -17.48 -21.67
C GLU A 252 -8.67 -16.56 -22.81
N GLY A 253 -9.41 -17.10 -23.79
CA GLY A 253 -9.98 -16.30 -24.88
C GLY A 253 -11.00 -15.28 -24.38
N LEU A 254 -11.87 -15.66 -23.41
CA LEU A 254 -12.82 -14.76 -22.79
C LEU A 254 -12.13 -13.64 -22.04
N LEU A 255 -11.11 -13.95 -21.28
CA LEU A 255 -10.32 -12.95 -20.55
C LEU A 255 -9.59 -11.99 -21.50
N LYS A 256 -9.04 -12.50 -22.61
CA LYS A 256 -8.39 -11.67 -23.64
C LYS A 256 -9.38 -10.70 -24.29
N ALA A 257 -10.62 -11.10 -24.54
CA ALA A 257 -11.67 -10.23 -25.05
C ALA A 257 -12.01 -9.09 -24.09
N TYR A 258 -12.02 -9.36 -22.76
CA TYR A 258 -12.16 -8.30 -21.74
C TYR A 258 -10.99 -7.31 -21.75
N ASN A 259 -9.77 -7.76 -22.05
CA ASN A 259 -8.58 -6.91 -22.07
C ASN A 259 -8.59 -5.91 -23.24
N ALA A 260 -9.12 -6.29 -24.39
CA ALA A 260 -9.02 -5.49 -25.61
C ALA A 260 -9.81 -4.18 -25.54
N THR A 261 -10.89 -4.11 -24.76
CA THR A 261 -11.89 -3.04 -24.88
C THR A 261 -11.91 -2.03 -23.72
N SER A 262 -11.48 -2.36 -22.53
CA SER A 262 -11.72 -1.47 -21.37
C SER A 262 -10.62 -1.39 -20.31
N ILE A 263 -9.74 -2.36 -20.21
CA ILE A 263 -8.80 -2.46 -19.09
C ILE A 263 -7.60 -1.52 -19.22
N LYS A 264 -7.19 -1.21 -20.46
CA LYS A 264 -6.04 -0.31 -20.72
C LYS A 264 -6.29 1.17 -20.39
N ARG A 265 -7.54 1.60 -20.23
CA ARG A 265 -7.91 3.02 -20.08
C ARG A 265 -8.57 3.39 -18.76
N THR A 266 -8.81 2.46 -17.86
CA THR A 266 -9.39 2.80 -16.56
C THR A 266 -8.31 3.38 -15.65
N CYS A 267 -8.06 4.66 -15.80
CA CYS A 267 -7.47 5.49 -14.76
C CYS A 267 -8.36 5.39 -13.51
N PHE A 268 -7.72 5.42 -12.35
CA PHE A 268 -8.29 5.36 -11.02
C PHE A 268 -9.20 6.57 -10.68
N SER A 269 -10.25 6.83 -11.45
CA SER A 269 -11.20 7.87 -11.11
C SER A 269 -12.44 7.30 -10.40
N PHE A 270 -12.96 8.06 -9.45
CA PHE A 270 -14.14 7.70 -8.65
C PHE A 270 -15.38 7.38 -9.52
N GLU A 271 -15.49 7.98 -10.69
CA GLU A 271 -16.55 7.74 -11.67
C GLU A 271 -16.55 6.32 -12.23
N ASN A 272 -15.41 5.65 -12.22
CA ASN A 272 -15.28 4.29 -12.78
C ASN A 272 -15.74 3.18 -11.83
N ARG A 273 -16.03 3.43 -10.55
CA ARG A 273 -16.49 2.39 -9.62
C ARG A 273 -17.81 1.73 -10.05
N LYS A 274 -18.75 2.48 -10.59
CA LYS A 274 -20.00 1.92 -11.15
C LYS A 274 -19.73 0.96 -12.31
N ASN A 275 -18.70 1.24 -13.11
CA ASN A 275 -18.28 0.39 -14.21
C ASN A 275 -17.51 -0.87 -13.77
N ILE A 276 -16.86 -0.84 -12.61
CA ILE A 276 -16.12 -1.99 -12.05
C ILE A 276 -17.08 -3.14 -11.73
N GLN A 277 -18.24 -2.85 -11.17
CA GLN A 277 -19.22 -3.87 -10.75
C GLN A 277 -19.81 -4.67 -11.91
N LYS A 278 -19.81 -4.15 -13.15
CA LYS A 278 -20.33 -4.89 -14.31
C LYS A 278 -19.57 -6.19 -14.62
N TYR A 279 -18.33 -6.31 -14.17
CA TYR A 279 -17.50 -7.50 -14.39
C TYR A 279 -17.75 -8.60 -13.35
N THR A 280 -18.40 -8.27 -12.23
CA THR A 280 -18.61 -9.18 -11.10
C THR A 280 -19.41 -10.43 -11.49
N PRO A 281 -20.54 -10.37 -12.23
CA PRO A 281 -21.28 -11.57 -12.61
C PRO A 281 -20.46 -12.53 -13.47
N ALA A 282 -19.72 -11.99 -14.46
CA ALA A 282 -18.89 -12.81 -15.35
C ALA A 282 -17.76 -13.51 -14.56
N TYR A 283 -17.13 -12.80 -13.64
CA TYR A 283 -16.09 -13.37 -12.80
C TYR A 283 -16.61 -14.42 -11.84
N ILE A 284 -17.78 -14.22 -11.21
CA ILE A 284 -18.42 -15.22 -10.36
C ILE A 284 -18.73 -16.50 -11.16
N ASN A 285 -19.22 -16.38 -12.39
CA ASN A 285 -19.45 -17.53 -13.24
C ASN A 285 -18.14 -18.27 -13.58
N LEU A 286 -17.05 -17.54 -13.82
CA LEU A 286 -15.72 -18.12 -13.98
C LEU A 286 -15.30 -18.92 -12.71
N LEU A 287 -15.49 -18.36 -11.52
CA LEU A 287 -15.13 -19.04 -10.26
C LEU A 287 -15.88 -20.37 -10.05
N LYS A 288 -17.16 -20.44 -10.45
CA LYS A 288 -17.94 -21.69 -10.37
C LYS A 288 -17.34 -22.82 -11.22
N LEU A 289 -16.62 -22.49 -12.27
CA LEU A 289 -15.98 -23.44 -13.18
C LEU A 289 -14.61 -23.90 -12.72
N ILE A 290 -13.99 -23.15 -11.80
CA ILE A 290 -12.65 -23.45 -11.26
C ILE A 290 -12.81 -24.31 -10.02
N ASN A 291 -13.64 -25.12 -9.76
CA ASN A 291 -13.77 -25.93 -8.55
C ASN A 291 -12.62 -25.78 -7.53
N PHE A 292 -12.79 -25.00 -6.45
CA PHE A 292 -11.80 -24.75 -5.41
C PHE A 292 -11.91 -25.72 -4.21
N ASP A 293 -12.61 -26.83 -4.38
CA ASP A 293 -12.77 -27.84 -3.33
C ASP A 293 -11.51 -28.68 -3.11
#